data_769137819d8bdac42aadae17530c2c6c
#
_entry.id   769137819d8bdac42aadae17530c2c6c
#
_cell.length_a   1.000
_cell.length_b   1.000
_cell.length_c   1.000
_cell.angle_alpha   90.00
_cell.angle_beta   90.00
_cell.angle_gamma   90.00
#
_symmetry.space_group_name_H-M   'P 1'
#
loop_
_entity.id
_entity.type
_entity.pdbx_description
1 polymer ?
#
loop_
_entity_poly.entity_id
_entity_poly.type
_entity_poly.pdbx_seq_one_letter_code
_entity_poly.pdbx_strand_id
1 'polypeptide(L)'
;MRQVKSFIKAIFILISFLSLITVFLPSKISVSKSIFINAKNSAVAEEIEDFKNWKNWYPAFQNKNMTVIQSVRNDTVFAELSTENQIQIQVASFSPNKATINIFFLNINNHKENFQFLVVPGGSGETNLTLNVNTDLGWYPWKKLVGIFLDKITGPEYEATIRNIKIAAEKNSH
;
A
#
# COMPACT_ATOMS: atom_id res chain seq x y z
N MET A 1 -18.92 -46.00 -3.43
CA MET A 1 -18.15 -45.45 -4.58
C MET A 1 -18.94 -44.52 -5.52
N ARG A 2 -20.21 -44.84 -5.85
CA ARG A 2 -21.03 -43.98 -6.77
C ARG A 2 -21.27 -42.55 -6.23
N GLN A 3 -21.55 -42.43 -4.95
CA GLN A 3 -21.77 -41.13 -4.27
C GLN A 3 -20.52 -40.24 -4.28
N VAL A 4 -19.32 -40.82 -4.02
CA VAL A 4 -18.05 -40.07 -4.04
C VAL A 4 -17.75 -39.52 -5.45
N LYS A 5 -18.01 -40.30 -6.50
CA LYS A 5 -17.81 -39.83 -7.89
C LYS A 5 -18.75 -38.67 -8.22
N SER A 6 -20.03 -38.73 -7.75
CA SER A 6 -20.98 -37.64 -7.95
C SER A 6 -20.58 -36.38 -7.22
N PHE A 7 -20.07 -36.49 -5.99
CA PHE A 7 -19.56 -35.39 -5.19
C PHE A 7 -18.35 -34.71 -5.85
N ILE A 8 -17.39 -35.49 -6.34
CA ILE A 8 -16.21 -34.96 -7.05
C ILE A 8 -16.65 -34.21 -8.33
N LYS A 9 -17.61 -34.73 -9.09
CA LYS A 9 -18.14 -34.02 -10.28
C LYS A 9 -18.80 -32.70 -9.91
N ALA A 10 -19.57 -32.65 -8.82
CA ALA A 10 -20.22 -31.42 -8.36
C ALA A 10 -19.20 -30.37 -7.95
N ILE A 11 -18.13 -30.77 -7.22
CA ILE A 11 -17.03 -29.86 -6.88
C ILE A 11 -16.33 -29.34 -8.13
N PHE A 12 -16.04 -30.19 -9.10
CA PHE A 12 -15.39 -29.79 -10.34
C PHE A 12 -16.23 -28.77 -11.13
N ILE A 13 -17.55 -29.00 -11.22
CA ILE A 13 -18.48 -28.08 -11.88
C ILE A 13 -18.50 -26.72 -11.14
N LEU A 14 -18.54 -26.74 -9.79
CA LEU A 14 -18.52 -25.53 -8.98
C LEU A 14 -17.22 -24.72 -9.18
N ILE A 15 -16.07 -25.39 -9.15
CA ILE A 15 -14.77 -24.74 -9.37
C ILE A 15 -14.69 -24.14 -10.78
N SER A 16 -15.15 -24.90 -11.80
CA SER A 16 -15.18 -24.43 -13.18
C SER A 16 -16.08 -23.20 -13.34
N PHE A 17 -17.25 -23.21 -12.72
CA PHE A 17 -18.18 -22.08 -12.72
C PHE A 17 -17.59 -20.83 -12.03
N LEU A 18 -17.00 -21.02 -10.84
CA LEU A 18 -16.30 -19.93 -10.14
C LEU A 18 -15.14 -19.37 -10.97
N SER A 19 -14.35 -20.23 -11.60
CA SER A 19 -13.26 -19.82 -12.49
C SER A 19 -13.77 -19.01 -13.68
N LEU A 20 -14.89 -19.37 -14.25
CA LEU A 20 -15.50 -18.64 -15.36
C LEU A 20 -15.92 -17.22 -14.94
N ILE A 21 -16.51 -17.07 -13.75
CA ILE A 21 -16.89 -15.75 -13.21
C ILE A 21 -15.67 -14.85 -13.08
N THR A 22 -14.52 -15.39 -12.66
CA THR A 22 -13.32 -14.59 -12.42
C THR A 22 -12.70 -14.01 -13.69
N VAL A 23 -13.05 -14.51 -14.87
CA VAL A 23 -12.63 -13.92 -16.16
C VAL A 23 -13.16 -12.48 -16.29
N PHE A 24 -14.35 -12.21 -15.75
CA PHE A 24 -14.99 -10.89 -15.79
C PHE A 24 -14.56 -9.96 -14.64
N LEU A 25 -13.84 -10.47 -13.65
CA LEU A 25 -13.36 -9.65 -12.55
C LEU A 25 -12.07 -8.90 -12.92
N PRO A 26 -11.91 -7.64 -12.45
CA PRO A 26 -10.70 -6.86 -12.72
C PRO A 26 -9.47 -7.51 -12.09
N SER A 27 -8.33 -7.42 -12.79
CA SER A 27 -7.04 -7.90 -12.29
C SER A 27 -6.32 -6.87 -11.44
N LYS A 28 -6.77 -5.61 -11.47
CA LYS A 28 -6.19 -4.51 -10.70
C LYS A 28 -7.27 -3.89 -9.84
N ILE A 29 -6.96 -3.67 -8.59
CA ILE A 29 -7.86 -3.04 -7.61
C ILE A 29 -7.13 -1.87 -6.99
N SER A 30 -7.86 -0.78 -6.77
CA SER A 30 -7.38 0.40 -6.07
C SER A 30 -8.22 0.63 -4.82
N VAL A 31 -7.56 0.79 -3.69
CA VAL A 31 -8.17 1.23 -2.42
C VAL A 31 -7.70 2.64 -2.15
N SER A 32 -8.62 3.56 -1.89
CA SER A 32 -8.33 4.97 -1.64
C SER A 32 -8.79 5.39 -0.25
N LYS A 33 -7.91 6.06 0.50
CA LYS A 33 -8.19 6.64 1.82
C LYS A 33 -7.69 8.07 1.87
N SER A 34 -8.46 8.98 2.47
CA SER A 34 -8.10 10.40 2.57
C SER A 34 -8.27 10.92 3.99
N ILE A 35 -7.42 11.88 4.37
CA ILE A 35 -7.47 12.53 5.67
C ILE A 35 -7.00 13.99 5.55
N PHE A 36 -7.58 14.88 6.37
CA PHE A 36 -7.08 16.25 6.55
C PHE A 36 -6.05 16.29 7.68
N ILE A 37 -4.94 16.99 7.41
CA ILE A 37 -3.80 17.13 8.30
C ILE A 37 -3.57 18.61 8.56
N ASN A 38 -3.51 19.01 9.83
CA ASN A 38 -3.23 20.38 10.23
C ASN A 38 -1.71 20.64 10.22
N ALA A 39 -1.13 20.53 9.05
CA ALA A 39 0.28 20.78 8.79
C ALA A 39 0.48 21.22 7.32
N LYS A 40 1.60 21.91 7.06
CA LYS A 40 1.96 22.34 5.70
C LYS A 40 2.27 21.13 4.82
N ASN A 41 1.95 21.25 3.53
CA ASN A 41 2.24 20.21 2.52
C ASN A 41 3.69 19.72 2.56
N SER A 42 4.65 20.64 2.77
CA SER A 42 6.07 20.28 2.84
C SER A 42 6.38 19.35 4.01
N ALA A 43 5.77 19.57 5.17
CA ALA A 43 5.98 18.71 6.34
C ALA A 43 5.36 17.32 6.13
N VAL A 44 4.18 17.24 5.50
CA VAL A 44 3.55 15.96 5.16
C VAL A 44 4.36 15.22 4.10
N ALA A 45 4.85 15.92 3.07
CA ALA A 45 5.67 15.31 2.03
C ALA A 45 6.99 14.78 2.61
N GLU A 46 7.66 15.53 3.48
CA GLU A 46 8.91 15.13 4.15
C GLU A 46 8.75 13.84 4.97
N GLU A 47 7.63 13.68 5.69
CA GLU A 47 7.35 12.44 6.43
C GLU A 47 7.25 11.22 5.50
N ILE A 48 6.81 11.40 4.26
CA ILE A 48 6.63 10.31 3.30
C ILE A 48 7.91 10.07 2.49
N GLU A 49 8.59 11.13 2.04
CA GLU A 49 9.76 11.06 1.14
C GLU A 49 11.04 10.70 1.86
N ASP A 50 11.23 11.14 3.13
CA ASP A 50 12.37 10.72 3.92
C ASP A 50 12.10 9.37 4.60
N PHE A 51 12.72 8.32 4.06
CA PHE A 51 12.58 6.97 4.59
C PHE A 51 13.01 6.82 6.05
N LYS A 52 13.83 7.72 6.60
CA LYS A 52 14.18 7.73 8.03
C LYS A 52 12.96 8.03 8.92
N ASN A 53 11.98 8.77 8.38
CA ASN A 53 10.75 9.11 9.07
C ASN A 53 9.73 7.97 9.08
N TRP A 54 9.90 6.92 8.28
CA TRP A 54 8.99 5.78 8.21
C TRP A 54 8.81 5.06 9.53
N LYS A 55 9.80 5.10 10.42
CA LYS A 55 9.68 4.60 11.81
C LYS A 55 8.58 5.30 12.62
N ASN A 56 8.15 6.51 12.22
CA ASN A 56 7.13 7.28 12.91
C ASN A 56 5.72 6.81 12.53
N TRP A 57 5.53 6.34 11.30
CA TRP A 57 4.19 6.07 10.79
C TRP A 57 3.99 4.71 10.14
N TYR A 58 5.01 4.08 9.56
CA TYR A 58 4.83 2.80 8.87
C TYR A 58 4.79 1.64 9.87
N PRO A 59 3.69 0.85 9.93
CA PRO A 59 3.46 -0.12 11.01
C PRO A 59 4.58 -1.14 11.20
N ALA A 60 5.22 -1.58 10.10
CA ALA A 60 6.31 -2.56 10.17
C ALA A 60 7.55 -2.05 10.91
N PHE A 61 7.77 -0.72 10.97
CA PHE A 61 8.96 -0.09 11.53
C PHE A 61 8.71 0.69 12.83
N GLN A 62 7.45 0.88 13.21
CA GLN A 62 7.12 1.62 14.44
C GLN A 62 7.81 1.02 15.67
N ASN A 63 8.43 1.89 16.48
CA ASN A 63 9.14 1.54 17.71
C ASN A 63 10.29 0.52 17.52
N LYS A 64 10.88 0.46 16.32
CA LYS A 64 12.02 -0.40 16.02
C LYS A 64 13.22 0.41 15.57
N ASN A 65 14.42 -0.10 15.87
CA ASN A 65 15.63 0.41 15.28
C ASN A 65 15.64 0.05 13.79
N MET A 66 15.67 1.06 12.95
CA MET A 66 15.62 0.91 11.51
C MET A 66 16.91 1.43 10.86
N THR A 67 17.49 0.62 10.01
CA THR A 67 18.59 1.00 9.12
C THR A 67 18.04 1.32 7.74
N VAL A 68 18.50 2.42 7.17
CA VAL A 68 18.09 2.87 5.82
C VAL A 68 19.32 3.02 4.96
N ILE A 69 19.37 2.28 3.85
CA ILE A 69 20.38 2.41 2.80
C ILE A 69 19.67 2.97 1.57
N GLN A 70 20.14 4.11 1.08
CA GLN A 70 19.52 4.81 -0.05
C GLN A 70 20.50 4.98 -1.21
N SER A 71 19.96 4.94 -2.43
CA SER A 71 20.64 5.32 -3.65
C SER A 71 19.68 6.05 -4.58
N VAL A 72 20.19 7.01 -5.35
CA VAL A 72 19.39 7.78 -6.31
C VAL A 72 19.85 7.44 -7.73
N ARG A 73 18.89 7.12 -8.59
CA ARG A 73 19.13 6.88 -10.01
C ARG A 73 17.97 7.42 -10.85
N ASN A 74 18.25 8.30 -11.80
CA ASN A 74 17.24 8.88 -12.70
C ASN A 74 16.01 9.39 -11.97
N ASP A 75 16.17 10.31 -11.00
CA ASP A 75 15.11 10.91 -10.19
C ASP A 75 14.28 9.91 -9.35
N THR A 76 14.70 8.67 -9.28
CA THR A 76 14.11 7.65 -8.44
C THR A 76 15.03 7.36 -7.26
N VAL A 77 14.48 7.43 -6.06
CA VAL A 77 15.16 7.05 -4.82
C VAL A 77 14.87 5.58 -4.56
N PHE A 78 15.91 4.76 -4.57
CA PHE A 78 15.84 3.37 -4.14
C PHE A 78 16.28 3.30 -2.70
N ALA A 79 15.50 2.62 -1.85
CA ALA A 79 15.86 2.42 -0.47
C ALA A 79 15.67 0.96 -0.05
N GLU A 80 16.58 0.51 0.79
CA GLU A 80 16.48 -0.73 1.53
C GLU A 80 16.32 -0.38 3.01
N LEU A 81 15.20 -0.81 3.57
CA LEU A 81 14.77 -0.57 4.94
C LEU A 81 14.86 -1.90 5.68
N SER A 82 15.64 -1.95 6.74
CA SER A 82 15.82 -3.16 7.54
C SER A 82 15.72 -2.88 9.03
N THR A 83 15.34 -3.91 9.78
CA THR A 83 15.32 -3.88 11.24
C THR A 83 16.16 -5.04 11.80
N GLU A 84 16.55 -4.95 13.06
CA GLU A 84 17.27 -6.02 13.78
C GLU A 84 16.53 -7.37 13.74
N ASN A 85 15.19 -7.37 13.61
CA ASN A 85 14.34 -8.55 13.51
C ASN A 85 14.18 -9.08 12.07
N GLN A 86 15.12 -8.78 11.17
CA GLN A 86 15.17 -9.25 9.79
C GLN A 86 13.99 -8.82 8.89
N ILE A 87 13.23 -7.79 9.26
CA ILE A 87 12.30 -7.16 8.33
C ILE A 87 13.16 -6.42 7.30
N GLN A 88 13.06 -6.83 6.04
CA GLN A 88 13.76 -6.21 4.93
C GLN A 88 12.74 -5.81 3.87
N ILE A 89 12.62 -4.53 3.60
CA ILE A 89 11.73 -3.97 2.59
C ILE A 89 12.57 -3.16 1.61
N GLN A 90 12.44 -3.46 0.33
CA GLN A 90 13.04 -2.67 -0.73
C GLN A 90 11.95 -1.85 -1.40
N VAL A 91 12.19 -0.56 -1.54
CA VAL A 91 11.26 0.38 -2.15
C VAL A 91 11.94 1.24 -3.19
N ALA A 92 11.16 1.70 -4.17
CA ALA A 92 11.55 2.76 -5.09
C ALA A 92 10.53 3.89 -4.95
N SER A 93 10.99 5.11 -4.71
CA SER A 93 10.15 6.31 -4.62
C SER A 93 10.43 7.21 -5.81
N PHE A 94 9.35 7.69 -6.41
CA PHE A 94 9.39 8.63 -7.54
C PHE A 94 8.30 9.69 -7.35
N SER A 95 8.70 10.95 -7.41
CA SER A 95 7.79 12.10 -7.30
C SER A 95 7.74 12.86 -8.61
N PRO A 96 6.73 12.62 -9.46
CA PRO A 96 6.61 13.31 -10.77
C PRO A 96 6.34 14.80 -10.63
N ASN A 97 5.81 15.19 -9.47
CA ASN A 97 5.57 16.57 -9.09
C ASN A 97 5.49 16.68 -7.56
N LYS A 98 5.47 17.91 -7.03
CA LYS A 98 5.43 18.16 -5.57
C LYS A 98 4.16 17.68 -4.87
N ALA A 99 3.12 17.33 -5.61
CA ALA A 99 1.84 16.89 -5.07
C ALA A 99 1.66 15.36 -5.09
N THR A 100 2.52 14.63 -5.79
CA THR A 100 2.35 13.17 -5.97
C THR A 100 3.64 12.45 -5.62
N ILE A 101 3.56 11.51 -4.68
CA ILE A 101 4.68 10.63 -4.28
C ILE A 101 4.25 9.20 -4.57
N ASN A 102 4.99 8.51 -5.45
CA ASN A 102 4.74 7.11 -5.76
C ASN A 102 5.79 6.25 -5.08
N ILE A 103 5.36 5.22 -4.35
CA ILE A 103 6.23 4.28 -3.66
C ILE A 103 5.90 2.87 -4.14
N PHE A 104 6.90 2.23 -4.74
CA PHE A 104 6.83 0.87 -5.25
C PHE A 104 7.55 -0.06 -4.29
N PHE A 105 6.85 -1.04 -3.76
CA PHE A 105 7.45 -2.09 -2.95
C PHE A 105 8.02 -3.18 -3.88
N LEU A 106 9.33 -3.41 -3.79
CA LEU A 106 10.06 -4.28 -4.74
C LEU A 106 10.21 -5.73 -4.26
N ASN A 107 10.09 -5.97 -2.95
CA ASN A 107 10.40 -7.27 -2.34
C ASN A 107 9.35 -7.67 -1.27
N ILE A 108 8.07 -7.60 -1.62
CA ILE A 108 7.00 -8.14 -0.76
C ILE A 108 6.32 -9.29 -1.50
N ASN A 109 6.61 -10.54 -1.07
CA ASN A 109 5.86 -11.78 -1.29
C ASN A 109 4.89 -11.80 -2.48
N ASN A 110 5.37 -11.71 -3.73
CA ASN A 110 4.57 -11.79 -4.95
C ASN A 110 3.40 -10.79 -5.09
N HIS A 111 3.28 -9.79 -4.22
CA HIS A 111 2.32 -8.71 -4.33
C HIS A 111 3.05 -7.45 -4.80
N LYS A 112 2.68 -6.96 -5.97
CA LYS A 112 3.13 -5.67 -6.47
C LYS A 112 2.14 -4.63 -5.95
N GLU A 113 2.41 -4.11 -4.77
CA GLU A 113 1.68 -2.97 -4.24
C GLU A 113 2.39 -1.68 -4.63
N ASN A 114 1.61 -0.71 -5.05
CA ASN A 114 2.06 0.64 -5.33
C ASN A 114 1.25 1.60 -4.49
N PHE A 115 1.93 2.33 -3.62
CA PHE A 115 1.35 3.41 -2.83
C PHE A 115 1.55 4.72 -3.58
N GLN A 116 0.46 5.38 -3.89
CA GLN A 116 0.47 6.72 -4.44
C GLN A 116 -0.11 7.68 -3.41
N PHE A 117 0.73 8.57 -2.90
CA PHE A 117 0.31 9.64 -2.02
C PHE A 117 0.06 10.91 -2.82
N LEU A 118 -1.12 11.49 -2.66
CA LEU A 118 -1.48 12.81 -3.18
C LEU A 118 -1.50 13.78 -2.00
N VAL A 119 -0.60 14.76 -2.02
CA VAL A 119 -0.42 15.77 -0.98
C VAL A 119 -0.88 17.09 -1.56
N VAL A 120 -2.12 17.47 -1.31
CA VAL A 120 -2.76 18.64 -1.90
C VAL A 120 -3.03 19.70 -0.85
N PRO A 121 -2.75 21.00 -1.10
CA PRO A 121 -3.10 22.07 -0.19
C PRO A 121 -4.60 22.06 0.14
N GLY A 122 -4.92 22.07 1.42
CA GLY A 122 -6.24 22.41 1.94
C GLY A 122 -6.37 23.92 2.15
N GLY A 123 -7.49 24.40 2.63
CA GLY A 123 -7.62 25.77 3.10
C GLY A 123 -6.84 26.01 4.39
N SER A 124 -6.42 27.26 4.63
CA SER A 124 -5.89 27.70 5.94
C SER A 124 -4.63 27.02 6.47
N GLY A 125 -3.75 26.53 5.57
CA GLY A 125 -2.49 25.88 5.97
C GLY A 125 -2.60 24.40 6.30
N GLU A 126 -3.76 23.80 6.03
CA GLU A 126 -4.02 22.37 6.10
C GLU A 126 -3.59 21.65 4.83
N THR A 127 -3.38 20.35 4.95
CA THR A 127 -3.07 19.46 3.83
C THR A 127 -4.14 18.37 3.72
N ASN A 128 -4.62 18.13 2.51
CA ASN A 128 -5.41 16.94 2.22
C ASN A 128 -4.46 15.84 1.70
N LEU A 129 -4.30 14.80 2.49
CA LEU A 129 -3.51 13.62 2.13
C LEU A 129 -4.45 12.51 1.65
N THR A 130 -4.24 12.03 0.43
CA THR A 130 -4.92 10.85 -0.11
C THR A 130 -3.90 9.77 -0.41
N LEU A 131 -4.11 8.58 0.12
CA LEU A 131 -3.37 7.36 -0.20
C LEU A 131 -4.20 6.49 -1.15
N ASN A 132 -3.69 6.26 -2.34
CA ASN A 132 -4.21 5.28 -3.28
C ASN A 132 -3.29 4.07 -3.31
N VAL A 133 -3.79 2.91 -2.95
CA VAL A 133 -3.04 1.65 -3.01
C VAL A 133 -3.54 0.85 -4.19
N ASN A 134 -2.64 0.63 -5.16
CA ASN A 134 -2.94 -0.15 -6.34
C ASN A 134 -2.32 -1.54 -6.18
N THR A 135 -3.16 -2.57 -6.22
CA THR A 135 -2.75 -3.97 -6.09
C THR A 135 -3.02 -4.72 -7.39
N ASP A 136 -1.99 -5.38 -7.91
CA ASP A 136 -2.12 -6.27 -9.08
C ASP A 136 -2.36 -7.70 -8.61
N LEU A 137 -3.57 -8.20 -8.83
CA LEU A 137 -4.01 -9.55 -8.46
C LEU A 137 -3.54 -10.62 -9.45
N GLY A 138 -3.05 -10.17 -10.62
CA GLY A 138 -2.69 -11.06 -11.71
C GLY A 138 -3.90 -11.79 -12.31
N TRP A 139 -3.64 -12.95 -12.95
CA TRP A 139 -4.66 -13.72 -13.65
C TRP A 139 -5.35 -14.79 -12.79
N TYR A 140 -4.82 -15.08 -11.58
CA TYR A 140 -5.31 -16.15 -10.72
C TYR A 140 -6.76 -15.94 -10.26
N PRO A 141 -7.69 -16.89 -10.51
CA PRO A 141 -9.10 -16.77 -10.17
C PRO A 141 -9.36 -16.45 -8.69
N TRP A 142 -8.72 -17.17 -7.78
CA TRP A 142 -8.94 -16.98 -6.33
C TRP A 142 -8.42 -15.65 -5.82
N LYS A 143 -7.33 -15.11 -6.40
CA LYS A 143 -6.84 -13.77 -6.03
C LYS A 143 -7.86 -12.70 -6.40
N LYS A 144 -8.50 -12.82 -7.55
CA LYS A 144 -9.57 -11.90 -8.00
C LYS A 144 -10.79 -11.97 -7.09
N LEU A 145 -11.19 -13.18 -6.64
CA LEU A 145 -12.28 -13.34 -5.68
C LEU A 145 -11.95 -12.67 -4.33
N VAL A 146 -10.74 -12.85 -3.82
CA VAL A 146 -10.28 -12.16 -2.60
C VAL A 146 -10.24 -10.65 -2.80
N GLY A 147 -9.88 -10.20 -4.00
CA GLY A 147 -9.82 -8.78 -4.36
C GLY A 147 -11.13 -8.02 -4.14
N ILE A 148 -12.30 -8.68 -4.31
CA ILE A 148 -13.61 -8.07 -4.02
C ILE A 148 -13.72 -7.58 -2.57
N PHE A 149 -13.01 -8.24 -1.65
CA PHE A 149 -13.02 -7.91 -0.23
C PHE A 149 -11.76 -7.14 0.21
N LEU A 150 -10.89 -6.76 -0.72
CA LEU A 150 -9.58 -6.19 -0.41
C LEU A 150 -9.70 -4.92 0.44
N ASP A 151 -10.58 -3.99 0.08
CA ASP A 151 -10.79 -2.77 0.88
C ASP A 151 -11.27 -3.08 2.31
N LYS A 152 -12.09 -4.11 2.49
CA LYS A 152 -12.57 -4.52 3.80
C LYS A 152 -11.47 -5.17 4.65
N ILE A 153 -10.52 -5.84 4.00
CA ILE A 153 -9.42 -6.56 4.66
C ILE A 153 -8.27 -5.60 4.97
N THR A 154 -7.83 -4.80 3.99
CA THR A 154 -6.64 -3.95 4.09
C THR A 154 -6.96 -2.48 4.37
N GLY A 155 -8.20 -2.05 4.12
CA GLY A 155 -8.65 -0.67 4.35
C GLY A 155 -8.34 -0.13 5.73
N PRO A 156 -8.60 -0.87 6.83
CA PRO A 156 -8.26 -0.43 8.19
C PRO A 156 -6.75 -0.18 8.40
N GLU A 157 -5.88 -0.97 7.76
CA GLU A 157 -4.43 -0.78 7.82
C GLU A 157 -4.00 0.50 7.09
N TYR A 158 -4.58 0.77 5.93
CA TYR A 158 -4.31 1.99 5.17
C TYR A 158 -4.86 3.25 5.88
N GLU A 159 -6.00 3.14 6.54
CA GLU A 159 -6.52 4.20 7.41
C GLU A 159 -5.59 4.47 8.60
N ALA A 160 -5.06 3.42 9.23
CA ALA A 160 -4.07 3.57 10.30
C ALA A 160 -2.78 4.23 9.77
N THR A 161 -2.32 3.84 8.59
CA THR A 161 -1.14 4.42 7.93
C THR A 161 -1.29 5.93 7.76
N ILE A 162 -2.36 6.42 7.13
CA ILE A 162 -2.55 7.87 6.92
C ILE A 162 -2.79 8.63 8.24
N ARG A 163 -3.40 7.99 9.22
CA ARG A 163 -3.57 8.55 10.57
C ARG A 163 -2.22 8.71 11.29
N ASN A 164 -1.33 7.73 11.17
CA ASN A 164 0.00 7.80 11.74
C ASN A 164 0.84 8.91 11.07
N ILE A 165 0.75 9.05 9.74
CA ILE A 165 1.39 10.16 9.02
C ILE A 165 0.85 11.50 9.54
N LYS A 166 -0.46 11.63 9.75
CA LYS A 166 -1.07 12.83 10.33
C LYS A 166 -0.45 13.16 11.68
N ILE A 167 -0.38 12.20 12.59
CA ILE A 167 0.18 12.40 13.93
C ILE A 167 1.65 12.82 13.85
N ALA A 168 2.45 12.19 12.97
CA ALA A 168 3.85 12.52 12.79
C ALA A 168 4.04 13.94 12.23
N ALA A 169 3.33 14.30 11.17
CA ALA A 169 3.44 15.59 10.52
C ALA A 169 2.95 16.76 11.42
N GLU A 170 1.85 16.57 12.15
CA GLU A 170 1.33 17.59 13.08
C GLU A 170 2.27 17.83 14.27
N LYS A 171 2.93 16.77 14.77
CA LYS A 171 3.93 16.87 15.83
C LYS A 171 5.16 17.67 15.41
N ASN A 172 5.59 17.54 14.15
CA ASN A 172 6.79 18.19 13.63
C ASN A 172 6.51 19.62 13.11
N SER A 173 5.25 20.06 13.11
CA SER A 173 4.80 21.38 12.64
C SER A 173 4.76 22.43 13.76
N HIS A 174 4.98 22.01 15.00
CA HIS A 174 5.07 22.86 16.20
C HIS A 174 6.53 22.98 16.65
#